data_de03ff2a0804daf9a3ac1be051095d5f
#
_entry.id   de03ff2a0804daf9a3ac1be051095d5f
#
_cell.length_a   1.000
_cell.length_b   1.000
_cell.length_c   1.000
_cell.angle_alpha   90.00
_cell.angle_beta   90.00
_cell.angle_gamma   90.00
#
_symmetry.space_group_name_H-M   'P 1'
#
loop_
_entity.id
_entity.type
_entity.pdbx_description
1 polymer ?
#
loop_
_entity_poly.entity_id
_entity_poly.type
_entity_poly.pdbx_seq_one_letter_code
_entity_poly.pdbx_strand_id
1 'polypeptide(L)'
;MRKKRIGLLFGMEDTFPWALIEAINRRGGHDVEAMPVEISYIKDDRTFDYDVVLDRISHEVPFYRTWLKCAMASGVRIINNPIWWSADDKFFDNLVAQSVRVAVPRTVLLPHKRYPPNTEAKSFRNMRWVNWDEVFAYLGFPIFLKPAHGGGWKDVYKCNSAEEFFAAYDQTRDLAMMAQEAIEFDSYFRCYVVGRKRVHLMRYDPK
;
A
#
# COMPACT_ATOMS: atom_id res chain seq x y z
N MET A 1 -34.88 -9.05 -10.74
CA MET A 1 -33.46 -9.45 -10.51
C MET A 1 -33.04 -9.07 -9.09
N ARG A 2 -32.15 -9.82 -8.44
CA ARG A 2 -31.61 -9.43 -7.14
C ARG A 2 -30.76 -8.15 -7.30
N LYS A 3 -30.96 -7.19 -6.39
CA LYS A 3 -30.11 -5.99 -6.28
C LYS A 3 -28.63 -6.40 -6.12
N LYS A 4 -27.73 -5.75 -6.83
CA LYS A 4 -26.28 -5.94 -6.65
C LYS A 4 -25.84 -5.26 -5.37
N ARG A 5 -25.15 -5.99 -4.50
CA ARG A 5 -24.70 -5.49 -3.20
C ARG A 5 -23.22 -5.15 -3.23
N ILE A 6 -22.91 -3.90 -2.87
CA ILE A 6 -21.54 -3.39 -2.78
C ILE A 6 -21.23 -3.13 -1.31
N GLY A 7 -20.30 -3.90 -0.75
CA GLY A 7 -19.78 -3.69 0.58
C GLY A 7 -18.61 -2.69 0.57
N LEU A 8 -18.57 -1.78 1.53
CA LEU A 8 -17.40 -0.95 1.82
C LEU A 8 -16.79 -1.40 3.13
N LEU A 9 -15.57 -1.90 3.08
CA LEU A 9 -14.78 -2.31 4.25
C LEU A 9 -13.76 -1.21 4.56
N PHE A 10 -13.99 -0.47 5.64
CA PHE A 10 -13.19 0.70 6.04
C PHE A 10 -13.05 0.78 7.56
N GLY A 11 -12.16 1.63 8.05
CA GLY A 11 -11.87 1.81 9.47
C GLY A 11 -11.72 3.26 9.84
N MET A 12 -10.53 3.84 9.76
CA MET A 12 -10.21 5.19 10.27
C MET A 12 -10.76 6.36 9.42
N GLU A 13 -11.45 6.07 8.33
CA GLU A 13 -11.97 7.11 7.42
C GLU A 13 -13.42 7.49 7.78
N ASP A 14 -13.64 8.74 8.12
CA ASP A 14 -14.98 9.23 8.58
C ASP A 14 -15.80 9.93 7.48
N THR A 15 -15.24 10.21 6.32
CA THR A 15 -15.89 11.03 5.30
C THR A 15 -16.09 10.30 3.98
N PHE A 16 -15.00 9.88 3.34
CA PHE A 16 -15.04 9.31 1.98
C PHE A 16 -15.91 8.05 1.86
N PRO A 17 -15.83 7.04 2.74
CA PRO A 17 -16.63 5.83 2.59
C PRO A 17 -18.13 6.10 2.64
N TRP A 18 -18.56 6.95 3.58
CA TRP A 18 -19.96 7.32 3.73
C TRP A 18 -20.49 8.10 2.53
N ALA A 19 -19.73 9.09 2.05
CA ALA A 19 -20.07 9.85 0.85
C ALA A 19 -20.15 8.94 -0.40
N LEU A 20 -19.28 7.94 -0.48
CA LEU A 20 -19.30 6.97 -1.58
C LEU A 20 -20.53 6.06 -1.52
N ILE A 21 -20.89 5.56 -0.33
CA ILE A 21 -22.11 4.76 -0.12
C ILE A 21 -23.33 5.57 -0.58
N GLU A 22 -23.46 6.80 -0.11
CA GLU A 22 -24.55 7.69 -0.50
C GLU A 22 -24.59 7.93 -2.02
N ALA A 23 -23.43 8.23 -2.62
CA ALA A 23 -23.35 8.49 -4.05
C ALA A 23 -23.71 7.27 -4.89
N ILE A 24 -23.31 6.05 -4.47
CA ILE A 24 -23.67 4.81 -5.13
C ILE A 24 -25.18 4.57 -5.01
N ASN A 25 -25.75 4.68 -3.82
CA ASN A 25 -27.18 4.45 -3.58
C ASN A 25 -28.06 5.43 -4.35
N ARG A 26 -27.65 6.70 -4.41
CA ARG A 26 -28.39 7.71 -5.21
C ARG A 26 -28.36 7.43 -6.70
N ARG A 27 -27.23 6.91 -7.25
CA ARG A 27 -27.07 6.62 -8.68
C ARG A 27 -27.52 5.24 -9.08
N GLY A 28 -27.42 4.26 -8.18
CA GLY A 28 -27.71 2.85 -8.43
C GLY A 28 -29.20 2.53 -8.51
N GLY A 29 -30.06 3.40 -7.98
CA GLY A 29 -31.51 3.24 -8.04
C GLY A 29 -31.98 1.90 -7.46
N HIS A 30 -32.72 1.13 -8.27
CA HIS A 30 -33.24 -0.18 -7.87
C HIS A 30 -32.26 -1.34 -8.10
N ASP A 31 -31.17 -1.13 -8.85
CA ASP A 31 -30.28 -2.20 -9.31
C ASP A 31 -29.09 -2.46 -8.39
N VAL A 32 -28.65 -1.45 -7.64
CA VAL A 32 -27.44 -1.49 -6.81
C VAL A 32 -27.72 -0.94 -5.43
N GLU A 33 -27.11 -1.54 -4.44
CA GLU A 33 -27.13 -1.09 -3.04
C GLU A 33 -25.73 -1.15 -2.46
N ALA A 34 -25.27 -0.04 -1.88
CA ALA A 34 -24.00 0.04 -1.18
C ALA A 34 -24.24 0.18 0.33
N MET A 35 -23.38 -0.50 1.13
CA MET A 35 -23.47 -0.51 2.58
C MET A 35 -22.09 -0.75 3.20
N PRO A 36 -21.88 -0.41 4.47
CA PRO A 36 -20.72 -0.88 5.22
C PRO A 36 -20.69 -2.42 5.27
N VAL A 37 -19.51 -3.00 5.27
CA VAL A 37 -19.33 -4.43 5.53
C VAL A 37 -19.34 -4.66 7.03
N GLU A 38 -20.20 -5.55 7.49
CA GLU A 38 -20.25 -6.00 8.88
C GLU A 38 -19.70 -7.41 8.99
N ILE A 39 -18.72 -7.62 9.85
CA ILE A 39 -18.03 -8.89 10.04
C ILE A 39 -17.91 -9.19 11.53
N SER A 40 -18.43 -10.35 11.96
CA SER A 40 -18.19 -10.84 13.32
C SER A 40 -17.18 -12.00 13.33
N TYR A 41 -17.52 -13.11 12.71
CA TYR A 41 -16.67 -14.29 12.52
C TYR A 41 -16.96 -14.90 11.15
N ILE A 42 -16.21 -15.92 10.78
CA ILE A 42 -16.32 -16.56 9.47
C ILE A 42 -16.22 -18.07 9.65
N LYS A 43 -17.16 -18.81 9.04
CA LYS A 43 -17.13 -20.27 8.95
C LYS A 43 -16.58 -20.70 7.59
N ASP A 44 -16.08 -21.92 7.50
CA ASP A 44 -15.56 -22.48 6.26
C ASP A 44 -16.64 -22.86 5.23
N ASP A 45 -17.88 -23.10 5.67
CA ASP A 45 -19.07 -23.42 4.86
C ASP A 45 -19.90 -22.20 4.43
N ARG A 46 -19.38 -21.00 4.58
CA ARG A 46 -20.10 -19.73 4.43
C ARG A 46 -20.42 -19.32 3.00
N THR A 47 -21.44 -18.47 2.91
CA THR A 47 -21.73 -17.64 1.74
C THR A 47 -21.44 -16.17 2.05
N PHE A 48 -21.09 -15.39 1.04
CA PHE A 48 -20.90 -13.95 1.15
C PHE A 48 -22.05 -13.24 0.45
N ASP A 49 -22.64 -12.28 1.12
CA ASP A 49 -23.82 -11.58 0.65
C ASP A 49 -23.48 -10.25 -0.08
N TYR A 50 -22.33 -10.24 -0.74
CA TYR A 50 -21.85 -9.11 -1.54
C TYR A 50 -21.48 -9.58 -2.96
N ASP A 51 -21.78 -8.76 -3.97
CA ASP A 51 -21.28 -8.96 -5.33
C ASP A 51 -19.89 -8.30 -5.51
N VAL A 52 -19.68 -7.19 -4.82
CA VAL A 52 -18.41 -6.43 -4.82
C VAL A 52 -18.09 -5.96 -3.41
N VAL A 53 -16.82 -5.98 -3.03
CA VAL A 53 -16.34 -5.30 -1.81
C VAL A 53 -15.21 -4.35 -2.17
N LEU A 54 -15.32 -3.10 -1.71
CA LEU A 54 -14.24 -2.11 -1.76
C LEU A 54 -13.49 -2.13 -0.43
N ASP A 55 -12.22 -2.48 -0.49
CA ASP A 55 -11.32 -2.55 0.66
C ASP A 55 -10.53 -1.25 0.86
N ARG A 56 -10.58 -0.74 2.09
CA ARG A 56 -9.88 0.47 2.53
C ARG A 56 -9.05 0.29 3.81
N ILE A 57 -9.04 -0.94 4.40
CA ILE A 57 -8.46 -1.14 5.74
C ILE A 57 -7.70 -2.47 5.93
N SER A 58 -7.85 -3.43 5.03
CA SER A 58 -7.28 -4.77 5.27
C SER A 58 -5.75 -4.80 5.32
N HIS A 59 -5.09 -3.75 4.86
CA HIS A 59 -3.64 -3.58 5.00
C HIS A 59 -3.20 -3.43 6.47
N GLU A 60 -4.08 -2.92 7.33
CA GLU A 60 -3.83 -2.78 8.78
C GLU A 60 -4.38 -3.96 9.60
N VAL A 61 -5.44 -4.64 9.10
CA VAL A 61 -6.17 -5.65 9.86
C VAL A 61 -6.08 -7.03 9.18
N PRO A 62 -5.15 -7.93 9.63
CA PRO A 62 -4.96 -9.24 9.01
C PRO A 62 -6.23 -10.10 8.94
N PHE A 63 -7.12 -9.98 9.93
CA PHE A 63 -8.41 -10.68 9.92
C PHE A 63 -9.27 -10.27 8.71
N TYR A 64 -9.38 -8.99 8.43
CA TYR A 64 -10.11 -8.48 7.27
C TYR A 64 -9.49 -8.95 5.96
N ARG A 65 -8.16 -9.01 5.87
CA ARG A 65 -7.49 -9.55 4.69
C ARG A 65 -7.83 -11.00 4.43
N THR A 66 -7.82 -11.82 5.48
CA THR A 66 -8.21 -13.22 5.37
C THR A 66 -9.66 -13.35 4.92
N TRP A 67 -10.56 -12.55 5.50
CA TRP A 67 -11.95 -12.50 5.11
C TRP A 67 -12.13 -12.14 3.62
N LEU A 68 -11.44 -11.10 3.14
CA LEU A 68 -11.47 -10.67 1.74
C LEU A 68 -10.95 -11.75 0.77
N LYS A 69 -9.88 -12.46 1.13
CA LYS A 69 -9.37 -13.59 0.35
C LYS A 69 -10.42 -14.70 0.23
N CYS A 70 -11.09 -15.01 1.33
CA CYS A 70 -12.16 -15.99 1.34
C CYS A 70 -13.37 -15.54 0.51
N ALA A 71 -13.79 -14.28 0.64
CA ALA A 71 -14.86 -13.70 -0.16
C ALA A 71 -14.53 -13.75 -1.67
N MET A 72 -13.29 -13.42 -2.03
CA MET A 72 -12.82 -13.48 -3.41
C MET A 72 -12.81 -14.92 -3.94
N ALA A 73 -12.34 -15.88 -3.15
CA ALA A 73 -12.36 -17.30 -3.52
C ALA A 73 -13.80 -17.83 -3.72
N SER A 74 -14.79 -17.21 -3.07
CA SER A 74 -16.21 -17.50 -3.21
C SER A 74 -16.91 -16.70 -4.33
N GLY A 75 -16.14 -15.96 -5.16
CA GLY A 75 -16.67 -15.24 -6.33
C GLY A 75 -17.03 -13.78 -6.11
N VAL A 76 -16.83 -13.24 -4.90
CA VAL A 76 -17.01 -11.81 -4.65
C VAL A 76 -15.87 -11.02 -5.30
N ARG A 77 -16.19 -9.98 -6.02
CA ARG A 77 -15.19 -9.09 -6.62
C ARG A 77 -14.63 -8.14 -5.57
N ILE A 78 -13.33 -8.23 -5.29
CA ILE A 78 -12.67 -7.34 -4.34
C ILE A 78 -11.90 -6.23 -5.08
N ILE A 79 -12.05 -5.00 -4.63
CA ILE A 79 -11.32 -3.80 -5.05
C ILE A 79 -10.64 -3.21 -3.79
N ASN A 80 -9.31 -3.20 -3.67
CA ASN A 80 -8.29 -3.81 -4.51
C ASN A 80 -8.12 -5.29 -4.19
N ASN A 81 -7.48 -6.04 -5.10
CA ASN A 81 -7.31 -7.48 -4.95
C ASN A 81 -6.43 -7.81 -3.71
N PRO A 82 -6.93 -8.56 -2.72
CA PRO A 82 -6.21 -8.82 -1.46
C PRO A 82 -5.03 -9.78 -1.59
N ILE A 83 -4.89 -10.47 -2.71
CA ILE A 83 -3.73 -11.33 -3.01
C ILE A 83 -2.55 -10.49 -3.54
N TRP A 84 -2.85 -9.48 -4.34
CA TRP A 84 -1.88 -8.51 -4.84
C TRP A 84 -1.71 -7.36 -3.84
N TRP A 85 -1.21 -7.62 -2.70
CA TRP A 85 -1.04 -6.61 -1.67
C TRP A 85 0.15 -5.68 -1.97
N SER A 86 0.07 -5.00 -3.09
CA SER A 86 1.12 -4.12 -3.59
C SER A 86 0.95 -2.66 -3.19
N ALA A 87 -0.23 -2.23 -2.78
CA ALA A 87 -0.49 -0.82 -2.48
C ALA A 87 0.45 -0.23 -1.41
N ASP A 88 0.97 -1.07 -0.52
CA ASP A 88 1.89 -0.69 0.54
C ASP A 88 3.35 -1.09 0.27
N ASP A 89 3.61 -1.88 -0.78
CA ASP A 89 4.96 -2.29 -1.17
C ASP A 89 5.52 -1.34 -2.24
N LYS A 90 6.08 -0.24 -1.76
CA LYS A 90 6.59 0.84 -2.63
C LYS A 90 7.73 0.41 -3.54
N PHE A 91 8.56 -0.55 -3.10
CA PHE A 91 9.66 -1.02 -3.92
C PHE A 91 9.16 -1.90 -5.05
N PHE A 92 8.24 -2.80 -4.76
CA PHE A 92 7.58 -3.63 -5.77
C PHE A 92 6.81 -2.76 -6.78
N ASP A 93 6.06 -1.75 -6.31
CA ASP A 93 5.34 -0.82 -7.17
C ASP A 93 6.26 -0.05 -8.13
N ASN A 94 7.45 0.34 -7.67
CA ASN A 94 8.47 0.93 -8.55
C ASN A 94 8.91 -0.04 -9.66
N LEU A 95 9.15 -1.32 -9.35
CA LEU A 95 9.51 -2.33 -10.34
C LEU A 95 8.39 -2.57 -11.36
N VAL A 96 7.14 -2.62 -10.89
CA VAL A 96 5.97 -2.72 -11.77
C VAL A 96 5.87 -1.51 -12.70
N ALA A 97 6.05 -0.29 -12.17
CA ALA A 97 6.04 0.93 -12.96
C ALA A 97 7.14 0.94 -14.02
N GLN A 98 8.35 0.53 -13.66
CA GLN A 98 9.47 0.38 -14.62
C GLN A 98 9.16 -0.64 -15.72
N SER A 99 8.52 -1.75 -15.38
CA SER A 99 8.19 -2.81 -16.36
C SER A 99 7.24 -2.32 -17.46
N VAL A 100 6.45 -1.28 -17.17
CA VAL A 100 5.56 -0.61 -18.13
C VAL A 100 6.13 0.73 -18.62
N ARG A 101 7.44 0.96 -18.43
CA ARG A 101 8.20 2.13 -18.90
C ARG A 101 7.77 3.47 -18.28
N VAL A 102 7.23 3.44 -17.09
CA VAL A 102 7.03 4.65 -16.27
C VAL A 102 8.35 5.00 -15.58
N ALA A 103 8.80 6.23 -15.71
CA ALA A 103 9.98 6.71 -15.02
C ALA A 103 9.73 6.72 -13.51
N VAL A 104 10.67 6.15 -12.77
CA VAL A 104 10.65 6.12 -11.29
C VAL A 104 12.03 6.55 -10.76
N PRO A 105 12.11 7.13 -9.57
CA PRO A 105 13.39 7.45 -8.94
C PRO A 105 14.25 6.20 -8.72
N ARG A 106 15.57 6.34 -8.81
CA ARG A 106 16.51 5.27 -8.44
C ARG A 106 16.27 4.89 -7.00
N THR A 107 16.15 3.60 -6.74
CA THR A 107 15.73 3.09 -5.43
C THR A 107 16.47 1.81 -5.10
N VAL A 108 16.86 1.64 -3.85
CA VAL A 108 17.48 0.44 -3.28
C VAL A 108 16.64 -0.05 -2.11
N LEU A 109 16.27 -1.33 -2.12
CA LEU A 109 15.66 -1.98 -0.96
C LEU A 109 16.76 -2.37 0.02
N LEU A 110 16.58 -2.00 1.28
CA LEU A 110 17.56 -2.22 2.33
C LEU A 110 17.11 -3.31 3.31
N PRO A 111 18.03 -4.08 3.87
CA PRO A 111 17.71 -5.04 4.91
C PRO A 111 17.21 -4.33 6.19
N HIS A 112 16.70 -5.11 7.12
CA HIS A 112 16.37 -4.63 8.45
C HIS A 112 17.64 -4.24 9.22
N LYS A 113 17.62 -3.14 9.96
CA LYS A 113 18.73 -2.76 10.84
C LYS A 113 18.82 -3.67 12.06
N ARG A 114 17.68 -4.13 12.56
CA ARG A 114 17.55 -5.10 13.67
C ARG A 114 16.67 -6.25 13.23
N TYR A 115 16.83 -7.38 13.86
CA TYR A 115 15.99 -8.54 13.58
C TYR A 115 14.52 -8.24 13.89
N PRO A 116 13.59 -8.50 12.95
CA PRO A 116 12.16 -8.42 13.23
C PRO A 116 11.74 -9.38 14.35
N PRO A 117 10.63 -9.14 15.02
CA PRO A 117 10.10 -10.04 16.05
C PRO A 117 10.01 -11.49 15.56
N ASN A 118 10.32 -12.44 16.43
CA ASN A 118 10.33 -13.89 16.16
C ASN A 118 11.36 -14.32 15.10
N THR A 119 12.39 -13.50 14.81
CA THR A 119 13.52 -13.87 13.96
C THR A 119 14.85 -13.80 14.73
N GLU A 120 15.86 -14.51 14.24
CA GLU A 120 17.20 -14.55 14.80
C GLU A 120 18.25 -14.55 13.66
N ALA A 121 19.54 -14.50 14.01
CA ALA A 121 20.62 -14.51 13.01
C ALA A 121 20.52 -15.62 11.97
N LYS A 122 20.02 -16.82 12.36
CA LYS A 122 19.82 -17.92 11.43
C LYS A 122 18.77 -17.65 10.36
N SER A 123 17.77 -16.81 10.66
CA SER A 123 16.74 -16.41 9.69
C SER A 123 17.33 -15.61 8.53
N PHE A 124 18.50 -15.00 8.74
CA PHE A 124 19.16 -14.12 7.78
C PHE A 124 20.44 -14.73 7.18
N ARG A 125 20.64 -16.06 7.28
CA ARG A 125 21.85 -16.71 6.76
C ARG A 125 22.08 -16.54 5.25
N ASN A 126 21.05 -16.18 4.50
CA ASN A 126 21.14 -15.92 3.06
C ASN A 126 21.46 -14.46 2.74
N MET A 127 21.43 -13.55 3.73
CA MET A 127 21.78 -12.16 3.51
C MET A 127 23.30 -11.99 3.41
N ARG A 128 23.71 -11.04 2.57
CA ARG A 128 25.10 -10.60 2.41
C ARG A 128 25.27 -9.19 2.98
N TRP A 129 26.49 -8.80 3.22
CA TRP A 129 26.83 -7.42 3.61
C TRP A 129 26.43 -6.46 2.50
N VAL A 130 25.87 -5.32 2.88
CA VAL A 130 25.54 -4.25 1.95
C VAL A 130 26.82 -3.51 1.56
N ASN A 131 27.04 -3.36 0.26
CA ASN A 131 28.08 -2.48 -0.24
C ASN A 131 27.54 -1.04 -0.27
N TRP A 132 27.80 -0.31 0.81
CA TRP A 132 27.28 1.05 0.98
C TRP A 132 27.85 2.04 -0.03
N ASP A 133 29.12 1.88 -0.42
CA ASP A 133 29.74 2.75 -1.43
C ASP A 133 29.01 2.62 -2.77
N GLU A 134 28.64 1.42 -3.16
CA GLU A 134 27.84 1.16 -4.36
C GLU A 134 26.44 1.75 -4.26
N VAL A 135 25.79 1.60 -3.10
CA VAL A 135 24.46 2.19 -2.84
C VAL A 135 24.48 3.71 -2.97
N PHE A 136 25.44 4.36 -2.33
CA PHE A 136 25.55 5.81 -2.36
C PHE A 136 26.00 6.34 -3.72
N ALA A 137 26.90 5.63 -4.41
CA ALA A 137 27.29 5.97 -5.78
C ALA A 137 26.10 5.85 -6.78
N TYR A 138 25.23 4.85 -6.57
CA TYR A 138 24.06 4.65 -7.40
C TYR A 138 22.98 5.72 -7.18
N LEU A 139 22.70 6.09 -5.92
CA LEU A 139 21.63 7.01 -5.57
C LEU A 139 22.04 8.48 -5.68
N GLY A 140 23.25 8.83 -5.23
CA GLY A 140 23.67 10.21 -4.96
C GLY A 140 22.94 10.79 -3.74
N PHE A 141 23.44 11.92 -3.23
CA PHE A 141 22.76 12.67 -2.17
C PHE A 141 22.09 13.92 -2.77
N PRO A 142 20.95 14.38 -2.21
CA PRO A 142 20.28 13.85 -1.02
C PRO A 142 19.47 12.56 -1.30
N ILE A 143 19.30 11.72 -0.26
CA ILE A 143 18.57 10.46 -0.28
C ILE A 143 17.36 10.56 0.64
N PHE A 144 16.20 10.05 0.21
CA PHE A 144 15.10 9.73 1.09
C PHE A 144 15.20 8.29 1.59
N LEU A 145 15.38 8.12 2.90
CA LEU A 145 15.26 6.85 3.59
C LEU A 145 13.82 6.73 4.13
N LYS A 146 13.10 5.69 3.74
CA LYS A 146 11.69 5.50 4.10
C LYS A 146 11.31 4.03 4.20
N PRO A 147 10.27 3.66 4.97
CA PRO A 147 9.79 2.28 5.01
C PRO A 147 9.35 1.78 3.64
N ALA A 148 9.72 0.53 3.32
CA ALA A 148 9.26 -0.15 2.10
C ALA A 148 7.74 -0.33 2.12
N HIS A 149 7.17 -0.55 3.31
CA HIS A 149 5.73 -0.70 3.52
C HIS A 149 5.13 0.46 4.30
N GLY A 150 3.79 0.62 4.24
CA GLY A 150 3.06 1.66 4.96
C GLY A 150 3.05 3.02 4.26
N GLY A 151 2.54 4.06 4.95
CA GLY A 151 2.33 5.40 4.40
C GLY A 151 2.35 6.49 5.48
N GLY A 152 1.76 7.66 5.17
CA GLY A 152 1.56 8.74 6.15
C GLY A 152 2.83 9.49 6.56
N TRP A 153 3.91 9.44 5.80
CA TRP A 153 5.20 10.10 6.09
C TRP A 153 5.90 9.65 7.38
N LYS A 154 5.43 8.58 8.00
CA LYS A 154 6.05 8.03 9.20
C LYS A 154 7.40 7.40 8.83
N ASP A 155 8.40 7.65 9.67
CA ASP A 155 9.78 7.13 9.53
C ASP A 155 10.41 7.45 8.15
N VAL A 156 10.13 8.65 7.61
CA VAL A 156 10.72 9.17 6.38
C VAL A 156 11.78 10.21 6.71
N TYR A 157 12.99 9.99 6.24
CA TYR A 157 14.15 10.84 6.52
C TYR A 157 14.77 11.33 5.21
N LYS A 158 15.04 12.64 5.09
CA LYS A 158 15.86 13.21 4.02
C LYS A 158 17.28 13.31 4.53
N CYS A 159 18.21 12.60 3.90
CA CYS A 159 19.60 12.51 4.29
C CYS A 159 20.48 13.19 3.24
N ASN A 160 21.30 14.15 3.65
CA ASN A 160 22.16 14.92 2.76
C ASN A 160 23.61 14.37 2.73
N SER A 161 23.93 13.45 3.64
CA SER A 161 25.25 12.80 3.72
C SER A 161 25.13 11.35 4.20
N ALA A 162 26.21 10.60 4.10
CA ALA A 162 26.30 9.24 4.60
C ALA A 162 26.13 9.19 6.14
N GLU A 163 26.64 10.18 6.87
CA GLU A 163 26.52 10.28 8.31
C GLU A 163 25.05 10.44 8.73
N GLU A 164 24.33 11.36 8.06
CA GLU A 164 22.88 11.55 8.30
C GLU A 164 22.11 10.30 7.95
N PHE A 165 22.48 9.63 6.86
CA PHE A 165 21.83 8.39 6.44
C PHE A 165 21.99 7.28 7.50
N PHE A 166 23.21 7.04 8.00
CA PHE A 166 23.41 6.00 9.01
C PHE A 166 22.75 6.34 10.34
N ALA A 167 22.78 7.62 10.75
CA ALA A 167 22.07 8.06 11.94
C ALA A 167 20.55 7.82 11.84
N ALA A 168 19.96 8.07 10.67
CA ALA A 168 18.56 7.77 10.40
C ALA A 168 18.30 6.26 10.33
N TYR A 169 19.15 5.50 9.63
CA TYR A 169 19.01 4.06 9.49
C TYR A 169 19.10 3.32 10.83
N ASP A 170 19.89 3.81 11.77
CA ASP A 170 19.96 3.25 13.13
C ASP A 170 18.64 3.39 13.90
N GLN A 171 17.81 4.38 13.56
CA GLN A 171 16.51 4.61 14.19
C GLN A 171 15.39 3.74 13.60
N THR A 172 15.60 3.11 12.43
CA THR A 172 14.55 2.36 11.73
C THR A 172 14.21 1.01 12.37
N ARG A 173 14.99 0.57 13.33
CA ARG A 173 14.76 -0.66 14.11
C ARG A 173 14.62 -1.90 13.21
N ASP A 174 13.44 -2.52 13.26
CA ASP A 174 13.06 -3.74 12.53
C ASP A 174 12.26 -3.47 11.25
N LEU A 175 12.17 -2.22 10.81
CA LEU A 175 11.52 -1.88 9.56
C LEU A 175 12.37 -2.29 8.35
N ALA A 176 11.73 -2.86 7.33
CA ALA A 176 12.33 -2.97 6.01
C ALA A 176 12.29 -1.59 5.35
N MET A 177 13.44 -1.06 5.03
CA MET A 177 13.58 0.29 4.49
C MET A 177 13.91 0.28 3.01
N MET A 178 13.66 1.40 2.35
CA MET A 178 14.17 1.70 1.02
C MET A 178 14.87 3.05 1.03
N ALA A 179 15.98 3.12 0.32
CA ALA A 179 16.69 4.36 0.02
C ALA A 179 16.36 4.79 -1.40
N GLN A 180 15.99 6.04 -1.61
CA GLN A 180 15.58 6.57 -2.89
C GLN A 180 16.23 7.92 -3.14
N GLU A 181 16.71 8.16 -4.38
CA GLU A 181 17.19 9.47 -4.77
C GLU A 181 16.12 10.56 -4.56
N ALA A 182 16.52 11.74 -4.16
CA ALA A 182 15.61 12.85 -4.05
C ALA A 182 15.35 13.46 -5.43
N ILE A 183 14.08 13.56 -5.79
CA ILE A 183 13.64 14.22 -7.03
C ILE A 183 13.14 15.61 -6.69
N GLU A 184 13.67 16.61 -7.37
CA GLU A 184 13.10 17.96 -7.37
C GLU A 184 11.94 18.04 -8.34
N PHE A 185 10.86 18.67 -7.95
CA PHE A 185 9.67 18.80 -8.77
C PHE A 185 8.97 20.15 -8.52
N ASP A 186 8.40 20.71 -9.58
CA ASP A 186 7.61 21.95 -9.52
C ASP A 186 6.13 21.69 -9.23
N SER A 187 5.67 20.46 -9.52
CA SER A 187 4.27 20.09 -9.37
C SER A 187 4.14 18.64 -8.99
N TYR A 188 3.20 18.35 -8.10
CA TYR A 188 2.86 17.00 -7.67
C TYR A 188 1.39 16.70 -7.99
N PHE A 189 1.14 15.53 -8.57
CA PHE A 189 -0.20 15.10 -8.95
C PHE A 189 -0.50 13.72 -8.40
N ARG A 190 -1.72 13.55 -7.90
CA ARG A 190 -2.29 12.23 -7.63
C ARG A 190 -3.14 11.80 -8.81
N CYS A 191 -2.85 10.61 -9.33
CA CYS A 191 -3.58 9.99 -10.43
C CYS A 191 -4.51 8.92 -9.89
N TYR A 192 -5.81 9.14 -9.98
CA TYR A 192 -6.82 8.15 -9.60
C TYR A 192 -7.27 7.39 -10.84
N VAL A 193 -7.04 6.08 -10.86
CA VAL A 193 -7.47 5.20 -11.97
C VAL A 193 -8.69 4.42 -11.53
N VAL A 194 -9.80 4.62 -12.24
CA VAL A 194 -11.06 3.95 -11.94
C VAL A 194 -11.46 3.03 -13.09
N GLY A 195 -11.68 1.76 -12.77
CA GLY A 195 -12.14 0.76 -13.73
C GLY A 195 -11.17 0.50 -14.88
N ARG A 196 -9.88 0.79 -14.71
CA ARG A 196 -8.80 0.65 -15.72
C ARG A 196 -8.98 1.51 -16.99
N LYS A 197 -9.91 2.46 -16.99
CA LYS A 197 -10.27 3.25 -18.17
C LYS A 197 -10.33 4.75 -17.93
N ARG A 198 -10.67 5.16 -16.72
CA ARG A 198 -10.82 6.57 -16.37
C ARG A 198 -9.69 6.98 -15.46
N VAL A 199 -9.02 8.07 -15.80
CA VAL A 199 -7.98 8.68 -14.99
C VAL A 199 -8.47 10.05 -14.56
N HIS A 200 -8.37 10.32 -13.26
CA HIS A 200 -8.59 11.64 -12.69
C HIS A 200 -7.29 12.16 -12.10
N LEU A 201 -6.85 13.31 -12.56
CA LEU A 201 -5.65 13.98 -12.07
C LEU A 201 -6.05 15.05 -11.05
N MET A 202 -5.44 14.99 -9.90
CA MET A 202 -5.62 15.97 -8.84
C MET A 202 -4.26 16.56 -8.49
N ARG A 203 -4.12 17.89 -8.63
CA ARG A 203 -2.95 18.59 -8.10
C ARG A 203 -2.96 18.47 -6.58
N TYR A 204 -1.86 18.12 -6.01
CA TYR A 204 -1.72 17.89 -4.58
C TYR A 204 -0.44 18.57 -4.07
N ASP A 205 -0.52 19.18 -2.90
CA ASP A 205 0.65 19.66 -2.17
C ASP A 205 0.99 18.62 -1.09
N PRO A 206 2.14 17.98 -1.15
CA PRO A 206 2.54 16.96 -0.17
C PRO A 206 3.02 17.54 1.17
N LYS A 207 3.12 18.88 1.31
CA LYS A 207 3.59 19.56 2.53
C LYS A 207 2.46 19.86 3.50
#